data_d8bbbafe630095d631df2f2c052dfd72
#
_entry.id   d8bbbafe630095d631df2f2c052dfd72
#
_cell.length_a   1.000
_cell.length_b   1.000
_cell.length_c   1.000
_cell.angle_alpha   90.00
_cell.angle_beta   90.00
_cell.angle_gamma   90.00
#
_symmetry.space_group_name_H-M   'P 1'
#
loop_
_entity.id
_entity.type
_entity.pdbx_description
1 polymer ?
#
loop_
_entity_poly.entity_id
_entity_poly.type
_entity_poly.pdbx_seq_one_letter_code
_entity_poly.pdbx_strand_id
1 'polypeptide(L)'
;PTRAALMTGRDPMRLGVAYGVVMPWMNNGVHPDEHFMPESFQTAGYQTAMVGKWHLGHSQETFHPNSRGFDDFYGHLHTEVGYFPPFSNQGGVDFQRNGTTISDEGYETYLLADEASRWIEERDPDQPFFLYMPFIAPHTPLEAPDDLVEKYSEMLDTRELTRSAAIDRTRKLNGFSPSARPMYAAVVDALDQAIGQVLNTLESEGIEEETIILFSSDNGGAAYAGGGADNFPLRGGKGD
;
A
#
# COMPACT_ATOMS: atom_id res chain seq x y z
N PRO A 1 -9.74 6.47 4.72
CA PRO A 1 -10.28 6.37 6.10
C PRO A 1 -9.54 5.33 6.94
N THR A 2 -9.39 4.09 6.44
CA THR A 2 -8.80 2.97 7.20
C THR A 2 -7.39 3.26 7.71
N ARG A 3 -6.52 3.86 6.87
CA ARG A 3 -5.15 4.25 7.28
C ARG A 3 -5.16 5.26 8.43
N ALA A 4 -6.05 6.26 8.39
CA ALA A 4 -6.20 7.23 9.47
C ALA A 4 -6.67 6.55 10.76
N ALA A 5 -7.66 5.66 10.67
CA ALA A 5 -8.16 4.89 11.81
C ALA A 5 -7.06 3.99 12.41
N LEU A 6 -6.29 3.29 11.56
CA LEU A 6 -5.19 2.44 11.98
C LEU A 6 -4.12 3.25 12.75
N MET A 7 -3.71 4.38 12.18
CA MET A 7 -2.64 5.20 12.76
C MET A 7 -3.05 5.89 14.07
N THR A 8 -4.35 6.24 14.25
CA THR A 8 -4.80 7.05 15.39
C THR A 8 -5.66 6.27 16.40
N GLY A 9 -6.13 5.08 16.05
CA GLY A 9 -7.12 4.34 16.86
C GLY A 9 -8.50 5.02 16.93
N ARG A 10 -8.78 6.01 16.05
CA ARG A 10 -10.01 6.81 16.09
C ARG A 10 -10.89 6.58 14.86
N ASP A 11 -12.18 6.81 15.02
CA ASP A 11 -13.15 6.80 13.92
C ASP A 11 -12.77 7.87 12.88
N PRO A 12 -12.61 7.50 11.58
CA PRO A 12 -12.24 8.42 10.51
C PRO A 12 -13.21 9.60 10.34
N MET A 13 -14.48 9.45 10.72
CA MET A 13 -15.47 10.54 10.72
C MET A 13 -15.02 11.70 11.61
N ARG A 14 -14.39 11.40 12.73
CA ARG A 14 -13.89 12.39 13.68
C ARG A 14 -12.58 13.05 13.24
N LEU A 15 -11.88 12.43 12.30
CA LEU A 15 -10.62 12.91 11.75
C LEU A 15 -10.78 13.79 10.51
N GLY A 16 -12.01 13.98 10.02
CA GLY A 16 -12.31 14.75 8.81
C GLY A 16 -11.89 14.06 7.50
N VAL A 17 -11.59 12.76 7.54
CA VAL A 17 -11.09 11.99 6.37
C VAL A 17 -11.98 10.79 6.02
N ALA A 18 -13.26 10.81 6.41
CA ALA A 18 -14.19 9.70 6.21
C ALA A 18 -14.73 9.61 4.77
N TYR A 19 -15.02 10.75 4.16
CA TYR A 19 -15.75 10.86 2.89
C TYR A 19 -14.89 11.50 1.79
N GLY A 20 -13.76 11.00 1.55
CA GLY A 20 -12.92 11.49 0.49
C GLY A 20 -11.46 11.19 0.73
N VAL A 21 -10.74 11.20 -0.34
CA VAL A 21 -9.29 11.05 -0.33
C VAL A 21 -8.64 12.42 -0.26
N VAL A 22 -7.49 12.52 0.37
CA VAL A 22 -6.67 13.74 0.32
C VAL A 22 -6.02 13.80 -1.06
N MET A 23 -6.60 14.63 -1.94
CA MET A 23 -6.10 14.78 -3.32
C MET A 23 -4.83 15.64 -3.35
N PRO A 24 -3.97 15.51 -4.38
CA PRO A 24 -2.71 16.26 -4.48
C PRO A 24 -2.83 17.79 -4.38
N TRP A 25 -3.98 18.36 -4.77
CA TRP A 25 -4.26 19.80 -4.69
C TRP A 25 -4.92 20.26 -3.39
N MET A 26 -5.21 19.34 -2.47
CA MET A 26 -5.83 19.66 -1.18
C MET A 26 -4.76 19.98 -0.14
N ASN A 27 -5.11 20.87 0.78
CA ASN A 27 -4.24 21.32 1.86
C ASN A 27 -4.61 20.72 3.22
N ASN A 28 -5.51 19.75 3.25
CA ASN A 28 -5.92 19.05 4.46
C ASN A 28 -5.09 17.77 4.72
N GLY A 29 -5.17 17.34 5.94
CA GLY A 29 -4.57 16.07 6.42
C GLY A 29 -5.19 15.72 7.76
N VAL A 30 -4.74 14.63 8.37
CA VAL A 30 -5.11 14.31 9.75
C VAL A 30 -4.50 15.37 10.67
N HIS A 31 -5.33 15.95 11.55
CA HIS A 31 -4.95 17.10 12.38
C HIS A 31 -3.65 16.82 13.16
N PRO A 32 -2.73 17.80 13.28
CA PRO A 32 -1.45 17.59 13.96
C PRO A 32 -1.56 17.20 15.44
N ASP A 33 -2.64 17.58 16.14
CA ASP A 33 -2.88 17.23 17.53
C ASP A 33 -3.34 15.77 17.74
N GLU A 34 -3.64 15.05 16.66
CA GLU A 34 -3.97 13.64 16.76
C GLU A 34 -2.70 12.83 17.05
N HIS A 35 -2.79 11.95 18.03
CA HIS A 35 -1.69 11.05 18.37
C HIS A 35 -1.65 9.87 17.41
N PHE A 36 -0.48 9.59 16.85
CA PHE A 36 -0.28 8.49 15.92
C PHE A 36 0.40 7.28 16.60
N MET A 37 0.05 6.11 16.19
CA MET A 37 0.59 4.85 16.71
C MET A 37 2.14 4.81 16.72
N PRO A 38 2.86 5.24 15.67
CA PRO A 38 4.33 5.25 15.70
C PRO A 38 4.92 6.18 16.77
N GLU A 39 4.25 7.27 17.15
CA GLU A 39 4.69 8.14 18.26
C GLU A 39 4.70 7.39 19.61
N SER A 40 3.76 6.43 19.78
CA SER A 40 3.76 5.54 20.95
C SER A 40 4.95 4.58 20.95
N PHE A 41 5.26 4.01 19.75
CA PHE A 41 6.42 3.12 19.60
C PHE A 41 7.74 3.86 19.85
N GLN A 42 7.92 5.08 19.30
CA GLN A 42 9.10 5.92 19.60
C GLN A 42 9.23 6.18 21.11
N THR A 43 8.12 6.54 21.77
CA THR A 43 8.11 6.79 23.23
C THR A 43 8.51 5.55 24.02
N ALA A 44 8.21 4.36 23.49
CA ALA A 44 8.59 3.08 24.10
C ALA A 44 10.02 2.62 23.72
N GLY A 45 10.78 3.43 22.95
CA GLY A 45 12.17 3.15 22.57
C GLY A 45 12.33 2.26 21.33
N TYR A 46 11.30 2.18 20.51
CA TYR A 46 11.39 1.48 19.22
C TYR A 46 11.99 2.39 18.13
N GLN A 47 12.78 1.82 17.24
CA GLN A 47 13.07 2.40 15.94
C GLN A 47 11.80 2.30 15.07
N THR A 48 11.47 3.34 14.34
CA THR A 48 10.22 3.37 13.56
C THR A 48 10.48 3.71 12.11
N ALA A 49 9.94 2.88 11.20
CA ALA A 49 10.03 3.15 9.77
C ALA A 49 8.69 2.98 9.06
N MET A 50 8.53 3.75 8.02
CA MET A 50 7.43 3.61 7.07
C MET A 50 7.98 3.45 5.66
N VAL A 51 7.57 2.38 4.98
CA VAL A 51 7.96 2.09 3.59
C VAL A 51 6.72 1.89 2.74
N GLY A 52 6.36 2.89 1.93
CA GLY A 52 5.20 2.83 1.04
C GLY A 52 4.29 4.06 1.05
N LYS A 53 3.01 3.84 0.82
CA LYS A 53 1.98 4.88 0.64
C LYS A 53 1.53 5.50 1.95
N TRP A 54 1.65 6.83 2.07
CA TRP A 54 1.16 7.59 3.24
C TRP A 54 -0.34 7.92 3.20
N HIS A 55 -0.71 8.88 2.38
CA HIS A 55 -2.10 9.31 2.10
C HIS A 55 -2.86 9.90 3.30
N LEU A 56 -2.18 10.54 4.26
CA LEU A 56 -2.78 11.16 5.45
C LEU A 56 -2.55 12.69 5.54
N GLY A 57 -2.08 13.29 4.45
CA GLY A 57 -1.75 14.71 4.33
C GLY A 57 -0.32 14.91 3.81
N HIS A 58 -0.10 16.05 3.12
CA HIS A 58 1.18 16.29 2.43
C HIS A 58 1.53 17.78 2.31
N SER A 59 0.55 18.67 2.51
CA SER A 59 0.69 20.10 2.23
C SER A 59 1.50 20.87 3.29
N GLN A 60 1.77 20.26 4.42
CA GLN A 60 2.51 20.84 5.53
C GLN A 60 3.47 19.81 6.10
N GLU A 61 4.60 20.28 6.63
CA GLU A 61 5.60 19.43 7.27
C GLU A 61 5.00 18.61 8.43
N THR A 62 4.06 19.19 9.18
CA THR A 62 3.36 18.52 10.28
C THR A 62 2.50 17.33 9.84
N PHE A 63 2.21 17.18 8.55
CA PHE A 63 1.51 16.02 8.00
C PHE A 63 2.46 14.94 7.48
N HIS A 64 3.76 15.25 7.35
CA HIS A 64 4.73 14.31 6.83
C HIS A 64 4.97 13.13 7.79
N PRO A 65 5.21 11.89 7.30
CA PRO A 65 5.44 10.72 8.14
C PRO A 65 6.50 10.93 9.23
N ASN A 66 7.63 11.58 8.90
CA ASN A 66 8.68 11.88 9.88
C ASN A 66 8.23 12.83 11.02
N SER A 67 7.21 13.66 10.78
CA SER A 67 6.59 14.49 11.82
C SER A 67 5.50 13.76 12.61
N ARG A 68 5.23 12.50 12.25
CA ARG A 68 4.15 11.67 12.82
C ARG A 68 4.66 10.37 13.44
N GLY A 69 5.89 10.40 13.94
CA GLY A 69 6.47 9.33 14.73
C GLY A 69 7.22 8.26 13.92
N PHE A 70 7.55 8.51 12.67
CA PHE A 70 8.48 7.66 11.91
C PHE A 70 9.85 8.30 11.83
N ASP A 71 10.88 7.58 12.27
CA ASP A 71 12.27 8.00 12.16
C ASP A 71 12.71 7.98 10.70
N ASP A 72 12.28 6.94 9.96
CA ASP A 72 12.56 6.77 8.55
C ASP A 72 11.29 6.69 7.72
N PHE A 73 11.32 7.33 6.55
CA PHE A 73 10.27 7.25 5.53
C PHE A 73 10.87 7.05 4.14
N TYR A 74 10.35 6.04 3.44
CA TYR A 74 10.59 5.81 2.02
C TYR A 74 9.28 5.48 1.33
N GLY A 75 8.90 6.22 0.30
CA GLY A 75 7.64 6.00 -0.41
C GLY A 75 7.01 7.28 -0.94
N HIS A 76 5.68 7.28 -1.05
CA HIS A 76 4.94 8.38 -1.64
C HIS A 76 3.84 8.92 -0.73
N LEU A 77 3.53 10.23 -0.89
CA LEU A 77 2.57 10.93 -0.02
C LEU A 77 1.14 10.89 -0.55
N HIS A 78 0.96 10.72 -1.87
CA HIS A 78 -0.34 10.84 -2.53
C HIS A 78 -1.10 9.52 -2.68
N THR A 79 -2.24 9.61 -3.39
CA THR A 79 -3.21 8.51 -3.53
C THR A 79 -2.75 7.41 -4.46
N GLU A 80 -2.16 7.80 -5.60
CA GLU A 80 -1.84 6.94 -6.72
C GLU A 80 -0.52 7.38 -7.34
N VAL A 81 0.33 6.43 -7.60
CA VAL A 81 1.55 6.58 -8.40
C VAL A 81 1.58 5.50 -9.48
N GLY A 82 2.34 5.73 -10.54
CA GLY A 82 2.66 4.67 -11.51
C GLY A 82 3.65 3.69 -10.89
N TYR A 83 3.61 2.45 -11.34
CA TYR A 83 4.55 1.44 -10.85
C TYR A 83 5.91 1.47 -11.57
N PHE A 84 5.96 2.11 -12.78
CA PHE A 84 7.17 2.20 -13.60
C PHE A 84 7.32 3.56 -14.31
N PRO A 85 8.14 4.48 -13.88
CA PRO A 85 8.61 4.77 -12.53
C PRO A 85 7.47 5.27 -11.63
N PRO A 86 7.68 5.39 -10.33
CA PRO A 86 6.63 5.80 -9.39
C PRO A 86 6.29 7.29 -9.49
N PHE A 87 5.62 7.69 -10.57
CA PHE A 87 5.10 9.03 -10.75
C PHE A 87 3.67 9.17 -10.22
N SER A 88 3.34 10.32 -9.64
CA SER A 88 1.94 10.66 -9.39
C SER A 88 1.18 10.75 -10.71
N ASN A 89 -0.03 10.19 -10.78
CA ASN A 89 -0.92 10.34 -11.94
C ASN A 89 -1.42 11.77 -12.15
N GLN A 90 -1.13 12.68 -11.22
CA GLN A 90 -1.37 14.11 -11.32
C GLN A 90 -0.18 14.89 -11.90
N GLY A 91 0.88 14.18 -12.28
CA GLY A 91 2.13 14.70 -12.82
C GLY A 91 3.18 14.99 -11.73
N GLY A 92 4.43 14.76 -12.09
CA GLY A 92 5.58 14.94 -11.20
C GLY A 92 5.94 13.68 -10.41
N VAL A 93 7.11 13.72 -9.80
CA VAL A 93 7.61 12.63 -8.97
C VAL A 93 7.03 12.78 -7.56
N ASP A 94 6.31 11.76 -7.12
CA ASP A 94 5.85 11.62 -5.73
C ASP A 94 6.51 10.38 -5.13
N PHE A 95 7.82 10.46 -4.96
CA PHE A 95 8.61 9.43 -4.31
C PHE A 95 9.71 10.09 -3.49
N GLN A 96 9.87 9.70 -2.24
CA GLN A 96 10.69 10.43 -1.27
C GLN A 96 11.44 9.48 -0.34
N ARG A 97 12.58 9.99 0.15
CA ARG A 97 13.29 9.48 1.33
C ARG A 97 13.42 10.63 2.34
N ASN A 98 12.75 10.51 3.48
CA ASN A 98 12.83 11.48 4.59
C ASN A 98 12.64 12.95 4.12
N GLY A 99 11.59 13.21 3.35
CA GLY A 99 11.26 14.55 2.83
C GLY A 99 12.08 14.98 1.60
N THR A 100 13.04 14.19 1.16
CA THR A 100 13.80 14.47 -0.07
C THR A 100 13.21 13.68 -1.24
N THR A 101 12.80 14.37 -2.30
CA THR A 101 12.33 13.72 -3.53
C THR A 101 13.45 12.90 -4.16
N ILE A 102 13.14 11.66 -4.53
CA ILE A 102 14.03 10.73 -5.21
C ILE A 102 13.40 10.23 -6.50
N SER A 103 14.22 9.62 -7.37
CA SER A 103 13.79 9.04 -8.63
C SER A 103 14.48 7.70 -8.83
N ASP A 104 14.13 6.75 -7.97
CA ASP A 104 14.64 5.39 -8.07
C ASP A 104 13.98 4.69 -9.26
N GLU A 105 14.77 3.95 -10.03
CA GLU A 105 14.29 3.20 -11.19
C GLU A 105 13.93 1.78 -10.77
N GLY A 106 12.77 1.29 -11.23
CA GLY A 106 12.32 -0.07 -10.95
C GLY A 106 10.81 -0.19 -10.79
N TYR A 107 10.36 -1.37 -10.47
CA TYR A 107 8.97 -1.65 -10.13
C TYR A 107 8.73 -1.25 -8.66
N GLU A 108 7.82 -0.32 -8.42
CA GLU A 108 7.60 0.31 -7.11
C GLU A 108 7.45 -0.72 -5.97
N THR A 109 6.67 -1.76 -6.18
CA THR A 109 6.44 -2.80 -5.17
C THR A 109 7.72 -3.52 -4.75
N TYR A 110 8.66 -3.74 -5.69
CA TYR A 110 9.96 -4.34 -5.39
C TYR A 110 10.91 -3.33 -4.74
N LEU A 111 10.90 -2.06 -5.17
CA LEU A 111 11.67 -1.01 -4.51
C LEU A 111 11.29 -0.86 -3.02
N LEU A 112 10.00 -1.00 -2.69
CA LEU A 112 9.55 -0.98 -1.30
C LEU A 112 10.07 -2.19 -0.52
N ALA A 113 10.08 -3.38 -1.13
CA ALA A 113 10.60 -4.58 -0.47
C ALA A 113 12.12 -4.50 -0.26
N ASP A 114 12.86 -4.00 -1.28
CA ASP A 114 14.31 -3.79 -1.20
C ASP A 114 14.66 -2.81 -0.07
N GLU A 115 13.93 -1.69 0.01
CA GLU A 115 14.14 -0.70 1.05
C GLU A 115 13.83 -1.23 2.45
N ALA A 116 12.72 -1.96 2.60
CA ALA A 116 12.35 -2.56 3.87
C ALA A 116 13.38 -3.60 4.32
N SER A 117 13.85 -4.44 3.40
CA SER A 117 14.91 -5.43 3.67
C SER A 117 16.20 -4.74 4.10
N ARG A 118 16.65 -3.74 3.34
CA ARG A 118 17.82 -2.93 3.70
C ARG A 118 17.67 -2.29 5.09
N TRP A 119 16.51 -1.71 5.38
CA TRP A 119 16.26 -1.05 6.66
C TRP A 119 16.31 -2.07 7.83
N ILE A 120 15.74 -3.27 7.64
CA ILE A 120 15.80 -4.35 8.63
C ILE A 120 17.26 -4.78 8.87
N GLU A 121 18.08 -4.91 7.83
CA GLU A 121 19.49 -5.29 7.92
C GLU A 121 20.36 -4.21 8.59
N GLU A 122 20.06 -2.93 8.36
CA GLU A 122 20.84 -1.79 8.86
C GLU A 122 20.37 -1.28 10.24
N ARG A 123 19.26 -1.79 10.78
CA ARG A 123 18.72 -1.36 12.07
C ARG A 123 19.71 -1.58 13.23
N ASP A 124 19.54 -0.84 14.32
CA ASP A 124 20.22 -1.15 15.58
C ASP A 124 19.65 -2.46 16.17
N PRO A 125 20.44 -3.54 16.25
CA PRO A 125 19.95 -4.84 16.73
C PRO A 125 19.59 -4.84 18.22
N ASP A 126 20.08 -3.86 18.99
CA ASP A 126 19.83 -3.74 20.42
C ASP A 126 18.50 -3.01 20.74
N GLN A 127 17.80 -2.50 19.70
CA GLN A 127 16.51 -1.82 19.85
C GLN A 127 15.40 -2.58 19.14
N PRO A 128 14.19 -2.67 19.74
CA PRO A 128 13.03 -3.17 19.02
C PRO A 128 12.62 -2.21 17.91
N PHE A 129 11.86 -2.70 16.94
CA PHE A 129 11.42 -1.88 15.83
C PHE A 129 9.92 -1.98 15.54
N PHE A 130 9.40 -0.93 14.90
CA PHE A 130 8.08 -0.88 14.30
C PHE A 130 8.24 -0.48 12.82
N LEU A 131 7.92 -1.40 11.92
CA LEU A 131 7.93 -1.17 10.47
C LEU A 131 6.50 -1.22 9.93
N TYR A 132 6.06 -0.13 9.30
CA TYR A 132 4.79 -0.03 8.60
C TYR A 132 5.02 -0.05 7.10
N MET A 133 4.49 -1.08 6.42
CA MET A 133 4.67 -1.30 4.98
C MET A 133 3.34 -1.21 4.22
N PRO A 134 2.83 -0.03 3.97
CA PRO A 134 1.58 0.16 3.24
C PRO A 134 1.80 0.18 1.72
N PHE A 135 1.85 -0.98 1.09
CA PHE A 135 1.94 -1.09 -0.37
C PHE A 135 0.81 -0.35 -1.09
N ILE A 136 1.10 0.17 -2.30
CA ILE A 136 0.06 0.66 -3.20
C ILE A 136 -0.64 -0.52 -3.91
N ALA A 137 0.09 -1.59 -4.19
CA ALA A 137 -0.44 -2.79 -4.84
C ALA A 137 -1.59 -3.42 -4.04
N PRO A 138 -2.67 -3.86 -4.69
CA PRO A 138 -2.97 -3.85 -6.12
C PRO A 138 -3.88 -2.69 -6.55
N HIS A 139 -3.58 -1.44 -6.19
CA HIS A 139 -4.33 -0.25 -6.60
C HIS A 139 -4.13 0.07 -8.09
N THR A 140 -5.09 0.72 -8.72
CA THR A 140 -4.94 1.28 -10.08
C THR A 140 -4.00 2.49 -10.11
N PRO A 141 -3.34 2.78 -11.27
CA PRO A 141 -3.32 2.02 -12.52
C PRO A 141 -2.67 0.65 -12.33
N LEU A 142 -3.20 -0.40 -12.98
CA LEU A 142 -2.61 -1.74 -12.85
C LEU A 142 -1.43 -1.87 -13.82
N GLU A 143 -0.26 -2.05 -13.27
CA GLU A 143 0.99 -2.31 -13.99
C GLU A 143 1.75 -3.40 -13.25
N ALA A 144 2.36 -4.34 -13.97
CA ALA A 144 3.13 -5.43 -13.40
C ALA A 144 4.32 -5.79 -14.29
N PRO A 145 5.34 -6.50 -13.77
CA PRO A 145 6.42 -7.04 -14.58
C PRO A 145 5.90 -7.91 -15.73
N ASP A 146 6.50 -7.78 -16.91
CA ASP A 146 6.04 -8.42 -18.15
C ASP A 146 5.92 -9.94 -18.04
N ASP A 147 6.86 -10.59 -17.37
CA ASP A 147 6.88 -12.04 -17.12
C ASP A 147 5.68 -12.51 -16.30
N LEU A 148 5.24 -11.74 -15.33
CA LEU A 148 4.05 -12.03 -14.54
C LEU A 148 2.78 -11.80 -15.36
N VAL A 149 2.76 -10.74 -16.18
CA VAL A 149 1.64 -10.49 -17.09
C VAL A 149 1.48 -11.64 -18.10
N GLU A 150 2.57 -12.12 -18.68
CA GLU A 150 2.59 -13.28 -19.59
C GLU A 150 2.08 -14.53 -18.85
N LYS A 151 2.66 -14.87 -17.68
CA LYS A 151 2.24 -16.00 -16.84
C LYS A 151 0.73 -16.04 -16.63
N TYR A 152 0.12 -14.94 -16.20
CA TYR A 152 -1.30 -14.92 -15.88
C TYR A 152 -2.20 -14.79 -17.11
N SER A 153 -1.69 -14.23 -18.21
CA SER A 153 -2.40 -14.22 -19.49
C SER A 153 -2.54 -15.62 -20.10
N GLU A 154 -1.55 -16.49 -19.88
CA GLU A 154 -1.60 -17.89 -20.30
C GLU A 154 -2.46 -18.75 -19.36
N MET A 155 -2.38 -18.52 -18.05
CA MET A 155 -3.08 -19.32 -17.03
C MET A 155 -4.58 -19.05 -16.95
N LEU A 156 -5.03 -17.84 -17.27
CA LEU A 156 -6.41 -17.41 -17.05
C LEU A 156 -7.22 -17.32 -18.33
N ASP A 157 -8.19 -18.20 -18.52
CA ASP A 157 -9.18 -18.08 -19.61
C ASP A 157 -10.21 -16.99 -19.30
N THR A 158 -9.96 -15.80 -19.84
CA THR A 158 -10.84 -14.62 -19.65
C THR A 158 -12.23 -14.82 -20.24
N ARG A 159 -12.42 -15.75 -21.22
CA ARG A 159 -13.74 -16.08 -21.78
C ARG A 159 -14.55 -16.91 -20.77
N GLU A 160 -13.90 -17.87 -20.12
CA GLU A 160 -14.53 -18.66 -19.06
C GLU A 160 -14.88 -17.78 -17.86
N LEU A 161 -13.98 -16.90 -17.42
CA LEU A 161 -14.24 -15.90 -16.38
C LEU A 161 -15.39 -14.97 -16.75
N THR A 162 -15.48 -14.52 -18.01
CA THR A 162 -16.57 -13.68 -18.51
C THR A 162 -17.91 -14.43 -18.46
N ARG A 163 -17.91 -15.70 -18.85
CA ARG A 163 -19.11 -16.55 -18.78
C ARG A 163 -19.57 -16.78 -17.34
N SER A 164 -18.64 -17.08 -16.46
CA SER A 164 -18.91 -17.24 -15.02
C SER A 164 -19.47 -15.98 -14.39
N ALA A 165 -18.86 -14.82 -14.65
CA ALA A 165 -19.33 -13.53 -14.14
C ALA A 165 -20.70 -13.12 -14.69
N ALA A 166 -21.04 -13.50 -15.92
CA ALA A 166 -22.35 -13.22 -16.52
C ALA A 166 -23.47 -14.02 -15.83
N ILE A 167 -23.16 -15.21 -15.33
CA ILE A 167 -24.11 -16.09 -14.61
C ILE A 167 -24.22 -15.67 -13.16
N ASP A 168 -23.13 -15.25 -12.54
CA ASP A 168 -23.09 -14.86 -11.15
C ASP A 168 -23.51 -13.38 -10.97
N ARG A 169 -24.76 -13.22 -10.53
CA ARG A 169 -25.35 -11.89 -10.30
C ARG A 169 -24.54 -11.06 -9.27
N THR A 170 -23.96 -11.70 -8.28
CA THR A 170 -23.19 -11.01 -7.22
C THR A 170 -21.92 -10.42 -7.77
N ARG A 171 -21.16 -11.16 -8.58
CA ARG A 171 -19.95 -10.67 -9.27
C ARG A 171 -20.27 -9.52 -10.21
N LYS A 172 -21.38 -9.64 -10.97
CA LYS A 172 -21.83 -8.58 -11.88
C LYS A 172 -22.19 -7.29 -11.13
N LEU A 173 -22.86 -7.41 -9.99
CA LEU A 173 -23.21 -6.25 -9.16
C LEU A 173 -21.97 -5.60 -8.52
N ASN A 174 -20.93 -6.38 -8.26
CA ASN A 174 -19.66 -5.89 -7.71
C ASN A 174 -18.73 -5.29 -8.78
N GLY A 175 -19.13 -5.22 -10.05
CA GLY A 175 -18.37 -4.60 -11.13
C GLY A 175 -17.13 -5.38 -11.58
N PHE A 176 -17.06 -6.68 -11.29
CA PHE A 176 -15.93 -7.52 -11.70
C PHE A 176 -15.63 -7.43 -13.20
N SER A 177 -14.39 -7.16 -13.57
CA SER A 177 -13.90 -7.07 -14.95
C SER A 177 -13.00 -8.25 -15.32
N PRO A 178 -13.54 -9.29 -15.99
CA PRO A 178 -12.76 -10.47 -16.33
C PRO A 178 -11.53 -10.19 -17.20
N SER A 179 -11.61 -9.22 -18.10
CA SER A 179 -10.52 -8.87 -19.01
C SER A 179 -9.30 -8.27 -18.32
N ALA A 180 -9.51 -7.63 -17.16
CA ALA A 180 -8.42 -7.07 -16.37
C ALA A 180 -7.83 -8.08 -15.35
N ARG A 181 -8.42 -9.27 -15.25
CA ARG A 181 -8.02 -10.27 -14.24
C ARG A 181 -6.58 -10.74 -14.34
N PRO A 182 -6.02 -11.01 -15.54
CA PRO A 182 -4.62 -11.40 -15.66
C PRO A 182 -3.66 -10.34 -15.11
N MET A 183 -3.85 -9.07 -15.49
CA MET A 183 -3.03 -7.97 -14.99
C MET A 183 -3.17 -7.80 -13.47
N TYR A 184 -4.39 -7.87 -12.94
CA TYR A 184 -4.63 -7.81 -11.50
C TYR A 184 -3.92 -8.96 -10.75
N ALA A 185 -3.98 -10.17 -11.28
CA ALA A 185 -3.31 -11.33 -10.70
C ALA A 185 -1.78 -11.18 -10.73
N ALA A 186 -1.23 -10.62 -11.80
CA ALA A 186 0.19 -10.32 -11.92
C ALA A 186 0.66 -9.29 -10.85
N VAL A 187 -0.12 -8.23 -10.62
CA VAL A 187 0.17 -7.25 -9.56
C VAL A 187 0.11 -7.89 -8.17
N VAL A 188 -0.85 -8.78 -7.93
CA VAL A 188 -0.96 -9.49 -6.64
C VAL A 188 0.18 -10.47 -6.44
N ASP A 189 0.62 -11.17 -7.49
CA ASP A 189 1.80 -12.07 -7.42
C ASP A 189 3.08 -11.26 -7.11
N ALA A 190 3.28 -10.12 -7.76
CA ALA A 190 4.40 -9.24 -7.46
C ALA A 190 4.39 -8.75 -5.99
N LEU A 191 3.20 -8.44 -5.46
CA LEU A 191 3.05 -8.09 -4.05
C LEU A 191 3.41 -9.26 -3.12
N ASP A 192 2.96 -10.47 -3.45
CA ASP A 192 3.27 -11.66 -2.67
C ASP A 192 4.78 -11.95 -2.65
N GLN A 193 5.45 -11.81 -3.81
CA GLN A 193 6.92 -11.93 -3.91
C GLN A 193 7.63 -10.88 -3.04
N ALA A 194 7.19 -9.63 -3.09
CA ALA A 194 7.75 -8.53 -2.29
C ALA A 194 7.60 -8.79 -0.78
N ILE A 195 6.44 -9.27 -0.35
CA ILE A 195 6.22 -9.69 1.04
C ILE A 195 7.13 -10.85 1.40
N GLY A 196 7.23 -11.87 0.54
CA GLY A 196 8.10 -13.01 0.72
C GLY A 196 9.58 -12.61 0.90
N GLN A 197 10.05 -11.60 0.16
CA GLN A 197 11.40 -11.05 0.31
C GLN A 197 11.62 -10.50 1.73
N VAL A 198 10.70 -9.69 2.23
CA VAL A 198 10.81 -9.10 3.59
C VAL A 198 10.78 -10.18 4.67
N LEU A 199 9.91 -11.19 4.52
CA LEU A 199 9.87 -12.32 5.46
C LEU A 199 11.18 -13.10 5.46
N ASN A 200 11.75 -13.36 4.29
CA ASN A 200 13.07 -14.00 4.16
C ASN A 200 14.18 -13.17 4.81
N THR A 201 14.08 -11.84 4.78
CA THR A 201 15.03 -10.96 5.48
C THR A 201 14.91 -11.13 6.99
N LEU A 202 13.70 -11.18 7.55
CA LEU A 202 13.50 -11.44 8.98
C LEU A 202 14.08 -12.80 9.41
N GLU A 203 13.88 -13.84 8.58
CA GLU A 203 14.44 -15.17 8.82
C GLU A 203 15.98 -15.14 8.78
N SER A 204 16.58 -14.49 7.76
CA SER A 204 18.05 -14.41 7.61
C SER A 204 18.71 -13.62 8.73
N GLU A 205 18.02 -12.60 9.27
CA GLU A 205 18.45 -11.84 10.44
C GLU A 205 18.21 -12.58 11.77
N GLY A 206 17.52 -13.74 11.74
CA GLY A 206 17.24 -14.56 12.90
C GLY A 206 16.25 -13.98 13.87
N ILE A 207 15.36 -13.09 13.42
CA ILE A 207 14.39 -12.36 14.26
C ILE A 207 12.93 -12.68 13.93
N GLU A 208 12.65 -13.60 13.01
CA GLU A 208 11.29 -13.95 12.60
C GLU A 208 10.43 -14.38 13.78
N GLU A 209 10.93 -15.28 14.64
CA GLU A 209 10.22 -15.80 15.81
C GLU A 209 9.96 -14.74 16.91
N GLU A 210 10.70 -13.62 16.89
CA GLU A 210 10.56 -12.51 17.82
C GLU A 210 9.76 -11.34 17.22
N THR A 211 9.32 -11.47 15.96
CA THR A 211 8.60 -10.42 15.22
C THR A 211 7.12 -10.75 15.07
N ILE A 212 6.26 -9.84 15.50
CA ILE A 212 4.80 -9.92 15.26
C ILE A 212 4.52 -9.35 13.87
N ILE A 213 4.01 -10.20 12.97
CA ILE A 213 3.63 -9.80 11.62
C ILE A 213 2.12 -9.66 11.53
N LEU A 214 1.66 -8.45 11.14
CA LEU A 214 0.25 -8.14 10.92
C LEU A 214 0.02 -7.87 9.43
N PHE A 215 -0.77 -8.70 8.79
CA PHE A 215 -1.18 -8.52 7.39
C PHE A 215 -2.67 -8.15 7.33
N SER A 216 -3.00 -7.04 6.65
CA SER A 216 -4.37 -6.57 6.51
C SER A 216 -4.57 -5.79 5.21
N SER A 217 -5.80 -5.80 4.70
CA SER A 217 -6.22 -4.91 3.61
C SER A 217 -6.82 -3.64 4.18
N ASP A 218 -6.58 -2.50 3.52
CA ASP A 218 -7.17 -1.22 3.90
C ASP A 218 -8.64 -1.07 3.45
N ASN A 219 -9.05 -1.80 2.39
CA ASN A 219 -10.43 -1.87 1.88
C ASN A 219 -10.61 -3.04 0.91
N GLY A 220 -11.83 -3.31 0.52
CA GLY A 220 -12.13 -4.26 -0.55
C GLY A 220 -11.63 -3.79 -1.91
N GLY A 221 -11.54 -4.70 -2.87
CA GLY A 221 -11.11 -4.41 -4.23
C GLY A 221 -12.02 -3.38 -4.92
N ALA A 222 -11.40 -2.48 -5.69
CA ALA A 222 -12.09 -1.39 -6.40
C ALA A 222 -12.71 -1.91 -7.71
N ALA A 223 -13.83 -2.57 -7.62
CA ALA A 223 -14.52 -3.14 -8.80
C ALA A 223 -14.94 -2.06 -9.81
N TYR A 224 -15.31 -0.86 -9.33
CA TYR A 224 -15.69 0.28 -10.20
C TYR A 224 -14.54 0.81 -11.07
N ALA A 225 -13.30 0.54 -10.71
CA ALA A 225 -12.14 0.98 -11.48
C ALA A 225 -11.80 0.05 -12.67
N GLY A 226 -12.62 -0.97 -12.96
CA GLY A 226 -12.37 -1.94 -14.02
C GLY A 226 -11.11 -2.79 -13.78
N GLY A 227 -10.65 -2.88 -12.53
CA GLY A 227 -9.33 -3.40 -12.15
C GLY A 227 -9.25 -4.92 -11.94
N GLY A 228 -10.22 -5.70 -12.33
CA GLY A 228 -10.15 -7.17 -12.21
C GLY A 228 -10.27 -7.72 -10.78
N ALA A 229 -10.49 -6.87 -9.78
CA ALA A 229 -10.75 -7.30 -8.41
C ALA A 229 -12.07 -8.07 -8.31
N ASP A 230 -12.09 -9.13 -7.52
CA ASP A 230 -13.29 -9.93 -7.23
C ASP A 230 -13.47 -10.06 -5.72
N ASN A 231 -14.50 -9.41 -5.19
CA ASN A 231 -14.81 -9.42 -3.76
C ASN A 231 -15.73 -10.58 -3.36
N PHE A 232 -16.14 -11.43 -4.32
CA PHE A 232 -16.98 -12.60 -4.03
C PHE A 232 -16.27 -13.58 -3.06
N PRO A 233 -16.97 -14.16 -2.06
CA PRO A 233 -18.43 -14.13 -1.83
C PRO A 233 -18.95 -12.95 -0.99
N LEU A 234 -18.08 -11.99 -0.63
CA LEU A 234 -18.45 -10.82 0.14
C LEU A 234 -19.19 -9.81 -0.74
N ARG A 235 -20.04 -9.03 -0.11
CA ARG A 235 -20.79 -7.95 -0.79
C ARG A 235 -19.98 -6.66 -0.79
N GLY A 236 -20.08 -5.95 -1.92
CA GLY A 236 -19.46 -4.63 -2.06
C GLY A 236 -17.96 -4.68 -2.34
N GLY A 237 -17.33 -3.54 -2.21
CA GLY A 237 -15.90 -3.33 -2.45
C GLY A 237 -15.46 -1.96 -1.91
N LYS A 238 -14.36 -1.42 -2.45
CA LYS A 238 -13.90 -0.10 -2.07
C LYS A 238 -14.96 0.96 -2.40
N GLY A 239 -15.38 1.73 -1.39
CA GLY A 239 -16.31 2.84 -1.54
C GLY A 239 -17.79 2.49 -1.33
N ASP A 240 -18.13 1.23 -1.03
CA ASP A 240 -19.48 0.79 -0.72
C ASP A 240 -19.80 0.89 0.79
#